data_d4b5f57eb09cf1294f7af5bff60a3f40
#
_entry.id   d4b5f57eb09cf1294f7af5bff60a3f40
#
_cell.length_a   1.000
_cell.length_b   1.000
_cell.length_c   1.000
_cell.angle_alpha   90.00
_cell.angle_beta   90.00
_cell.angle_gamma   90.00
#
_symmetry.space_group_name_H-M   'P 1'
#
loop_
_entity.id
_entity.type
_entity.pdbx_description
1 polymer ?
#
loop_
_entity_poly.entity_id
_entity_poly.type
_entity_poly.pdbx_seq_one_letter_code
_entity_poly.pdbx_strand_id
1 'polypeptide(L)'
;MKLRSTVGACLGALTLVLSIAGPAQAAQGNFHYKYVDDHGQEQFATLHDPHSGKCINLYPVGHDDEQPGYGPHNDTDTAVTVYLGANCQGPEWRLKAHGNQAKDTLEVRSVRFDAPQE
;
A
#
# COMPACT_ATOMS: atom_id res chain seq x y z
N MET A 1 -38.17 -19.69 31.00
CA MET A 1 -37.66 -19.76 30.76
C MET A 1 -37.13 -19.71 30.32
N LYS A 2 -37.08 -19.72 30.20
CA LYS A 2 -36.51 -19.62 29.74
C LYS A 2 -35.74 -19.28 29.33
N LEU A 3 -35.61 -19.10 29.15
CA LEU A 3 -34.78 -18.78 28.72
C LEU A 3 -34.10 -18.51 28.33
N ARG A 4 -34.26 -18.63 28.34
CA ARG A 4 -33.49 -18.35 27.90
C ARG A 4 -32.91 -17.92 27.42
N SER A 5 -33.26 -17.91 27.46
CA SER A 5 -32.53 -17.53 26.94
C SER A 5 -31.92 -17.09 26.51
N THR A 6 -32.17 -17.16 26.58
CA THR A 6 -31.41 -16.83 26.16
C THR A 6 -30.67 -16.49 25.72
N VAL A 7 -30.97 -16.48 25.89
CA VAL A 7 -30.09 -16.26 25.47
C VAL A 7 -29.48 -15.93 24.80
N GLY A 8 -29.66 -15.92 24.71
CA GLY A 8 -28.93 -15.64 24.04
C GLY A 8 -28.57 -15.03 23.49
N ALA A 9 -28.64 -14.76 23.54
CA ALA A 9 -28.08 -14.22 22.94
C ALA A 9 -27.33 -13.85 22.72
N CYS A 10 -27.25 -13.97 22.95
CA CYS A 10 -26.37 -13.74 22.72
C CYS A 10 -25.71 -13.64 22.11
N LEU A 11 -25.99 -13.70 22.08
CA LEU A 11 -25.20 -13.73 21.43
C LEU A 11 -24.73 -13.25 20.76
N GLY A 12 -24.83 -13.09 20.56
CA GLY A 12 -24.30 -12.73 19.87
C GLY A 12 -23.90 -12.07 19.47
N ALA A 13 -23.97 -11.64 19.64
CA ALA A 13 -23.43 -10.96 19.18
C ALA A 13 -22.41 -10.86 19.11
N LEU A 14 -22.32 -11.08 19.27
CA LEU A 14 -21.35 -11.05 19.24
C LEU A 14 -20.57 -11.13 18.33
N THR A 15 -20.64 -11.22 18.08
CA THR A 15 -19.91 -11.40 17.34
C THR A 15 -19.47 -10.67 16.63
N LEU A 16 -19.47 -10.06 16.67
CA LEU A 16 -19.07 -9.50 16.10
C LEU A 16 -18.21 -9.11 15.82
N VAL A 17 -18.27 -8.98 15.98
CA VAL A 17 -17.57 -8.67 15.78
C VAL A 17 -16.66 -8.83 15.33
N LEU A 18 -16.63 -8.98 15.40
CA LEU A 18 -15.73 -9.22 15.08
C LEU A 18 -15.26 -8.98 14.02
N SER A 19 -15.53 -8.97 13.71
CA SER A 19 -15.19 -8.80 12.76
C SER A 19 -14.48 -8.08 12.40
N ILE A 20 -14.47 -7.89 12.82
CA ILE A 20 -14.09 -7.42 12.53
C ILE A 20 -13.10 -6.99 12.29
N ALA A 21 -13.19 -6.68 12.94
CA ALA A 21 -12.32 -6.04 12.75
C ALA A 21 -11.69 -6.03 11.82
N GLY A 22 -11.89 -5.40 11.66
CA GLY A 22 -11.37 -5.52 10.45
C GLY A 22 -9.94 -5.73 10.51
N PRO A 23 -9.54 -6.76 9.94
CA PRO A 23 -8.13 -6.94 9.77
C PRO A 23 -7.59 -5.73 9.03
N ALA A 24 -6.36 -5.41 9.29
CA ALA A 24 -5.68 -4.43 8.50
C ALA A 24 -5.78 -4.84 7.05
N GLN A 25 -6.18 -3.91 6.21
CA GLN A 25 -6.26 -4.19 4.79
C GLN A 25 -4.90 -4.01 4.17
N ALA A 26 -4.56 -4.88 3.25
CA ALA A 26 -3.31 -4.82 2.54
C ALA A 26 -3.54 -5.16 1.08
N ALA A 27 -2.84 -4.47 0.20
CA ALA A 27 -2.73 -4.90 -1.18
C ALA A 27 -1.94 -6.19 -1.20
N GLN A 28 -2.32 -7.13 -2.05
CA GLN A 28 -1.61 -8.40 -2.13
C GLN A 28 -0.76 -8.40 -3.38
N GLY A 29 0.50 -8.83 -3.21
CA GLY A 29 1.45 -8.86 -4.29
C GLY A 29 2.60 -7.93 -4.02
N ASN A 30 3.29 -7.54 -5.07
CA ASN A 30 4.53 -6.80 -4.95
C ASN A 30 4.45 -5.47 -5.66
N PHE A 31 5.06 -4.46 -5.06
CA PHE A 31 5.28 -3.18 -5.69
C PHE A 31 6.78 -2.96 -5.78
N HIS A 32 7.28 -2.77 -6.99
CA HIS A 32 8.71 -2.66 -7.25
C HIS A 32 9.08 -1.24 -7.64
N TYR A 33 10.29 -0.84 -7.27
CA TYR A 33 10.84 0.43 -7.75
C TYR A 33 12.36 0.32 -7.75
N LYS A 34 12.97 1.28 -8.40
CA LYS A 34 14.43 1.33 -8.51
C LYS A 34 14.94 2.60 -7.86
N TYR A 35 16.17 2.58 -7.43
CA TYR A 35 16.83 3.77 -6.91
C TYR A 35 18.34 3.65 -7.10
N VAL A 36 19.03 4.78 -6.99
CA VAL A 36 20.48 4.82 -7.07
C VAL A 36 21.01 4.96 -5.66
N ASP A 37 21.93 4.09 -5.28
CA ASP A 37 22.49 4.10 -3.93
C ASP A 37 23.61 5.13 -3.79
N ASP A 38 24.22 5.17 -2.61
CA ASP A 38 25.27 6.14 -2.31
C ASP A 38 26.54 5.95 -3.16
N HIS A 39 26.67 4.78 -3.78
CA HIS A 39 27.80 4.49 -4.64
C HIS A 39 27.48 4.69 -6.11
N GLY A 40 26.32 5.27 -6.41
CA GLY A 40 25.91 5.50 -7.79
C GLY A 40 25.42 4.28 -8.52
N GLN A 41 25.09 3.22 -7.81
CA GLN A 41 24.66 1.98 -8.43
C GLN A 41 23.14 1.84 -8.33
N GLU A 42 22.55 1.33 -9.41
CA GLU A 42 21.10 1.09 -9.43
C GLU A 42 20.76 -0.11 -8.56
N GLN A 43 19.76 0.07 -7.72
CA GLN A 43 19.24 -0.96 -6.84
C GLN A 43 17.77 -1.16 -7.10
N PHE A 44 17.28 -2.34 -6.79
CA PHE A 44 15.86 -2.69 -6.91
C PHE A 44 15.29 -2.93 -5.52
N ALA A 45 14.08 -2.43 -5.30
CA ALA A 45 13.39 -2.59 -4.03
C ALA A 45 11.99 -3.08 -4.27
N THR A 46 11.44 -3.77 -3.28
CA THR A 46 10.11 -4.35 -3.38
C THR A 46 9.37 -4.15 -2.06
N LEU A 47 8.11 -3.70 -2.15
CA LEU A 47 7.17 -3.77 -1.04
C LEU A 47 6.32 -5.01 -1.25
N HIS A 48 6.24 -5.86 -0.24
CA HIS A 48 5.44 -7.08 -0.30
C HIS A 48 4.18 -6.88 0.54
N ASP A 49 3.03 -7.11 -0.09
CA ASP A 49 1.72 -6.99 0.56
C ASP A 49 1.60 -5.69 1.34
N PRO A 50 1.79 -4.52 0.67
CA PRO A 50 1.81 -3.24 1.38
C PRO A 50 0.45 -2.89 1.97
N HIS A 51 0.48 -2.15 3.08
CA HIS A 51 -0.75 -1.69 3.71
C HIS A 51 -1.52 -0.77 2.78
N SER A 52 -2.84 -0.93 2.78
CA SER A 52 -3.73 -0.08 1.98
C SER A 52 -4.18 1.13 2.78
N GLY A 53 -4.45 2.22 2.07
CA GLY A 53 -5.05 3.40 2.67
C GLY A 53 -4.10 4.26 3.47
N LYS A 54 -2.84 3.88 3.59
CA LYS A 54 -1.84 4.64 4.32
C LYS A 54 -0.76 5.14 3.38
N CYS A 55 -0.23 6.31 3.70
CA CYS A 55 0.92 6.80 2.96
C CYS A 55 2.16 6.03 3.38
N ILE A 56 2.91 5.54 2.41
CA ILE A 56 4.15 4.82 2.65
C ILE A 56 5.27 5.62 2.00
N ASN A 57 6.22 6.06 2.81
CA ASN A 57 7.44 6.67 2.29
C ASN A 57 8.41 5.56 1.93
N LEU A 58 8.85 5.55 0.69
CA LEU A 58 9.69 4.46 0.18
C LEU A 58 11.11 4.58 0.69
N TYR A 59 11.67 3.49 1.16
CA TYR A 59 13.06 3.48 1.60
C TYR A 59 13.96 3.18 0.40
N PRO A 60 15.07 3.86 0.24
CA PRO A 60 15.64 4.98 1.00
C PRO A 60 15.34 6.35 0.39
N VAL A 61 14.32 6.46 -0.45
CA VAL A 61 14.08 7.64 -1.29
C VAL A 61 12.94 8.51 -0.77
N GLY A 62 12.40 8.20 0.38
CA GLY A 62 11.16 8.82 0.87
C GLY A 62 11.30 10.18 1.51
N HIS A 63 12.46 10.81 1.46
CA HIS A 63 12.66 12.17 1.95
C HIS A 63 12.89 13.10 0.77
N ASP A 64 12.38 14.31 0.87
CA ASP A 64 12.45 15.25 -0.24
C ASP A 64 13.87 15.69 -0.59
N ASP A 65 14.81 15.51 0.33
CA ASP A 65 16.21 15.85 0.08
C ASP A 65 17.01 14.67 -0.49
N GLU A 66 16.37 13.53 -0.73
CA GLU A 66 17.00 12.38 -1.36
C GLU A 66 16.66 12.36 -2.83
N GLN A 67 17.44 11.62 -3.61
CA GLN A 67 17.04 11.37 -4.99
C GLN A 67 15.82 10.47 -4.97
N PRO A 68 14.83 10.73 -5.83
CA PRO A 68 13.65 9.89 -5.85
C PRO A 68 13.94 8.51 -6.44
N GLY A 69 13.07 7.57 -6.12
CA GLY A 69 13.04 6.31 -6.85
C GLY A 69 12.46 6.53 -8.23
N TYR A 70 12.49 5.51 -9.06
CA TYR A 70 12.01 5.62 -10.42
C TYR A 70 11.58 4.25 -10.96
N GLY A 71 10.88 4.28 -12.09
CA GLY A 71 10.45 3.07 -12.77
C GLY A 71 9.56 2.16 -11.92
N PRO A 72 8.54 2.71 -11.25
CA PRO A 72 7.71 1.87 -10.39
C PRO A 72 6.90 0.86 -11.19
N HIS A 73 6.64 -0.28 -10.57
CA HIS A 73 5.85 -1.35 -11.16
C HIS A 73 4.88 -1.88 -10.11
N ASN A 74 3.59 -1.69 -10.36
CA ASN A 74 2.57 -2.13 -9.43
C ASN A 74 2.07 -3.51 -9.83
N ASP A 75 2.59 -4.52 -9.16
CA ASP A 75 2.13 -5.90 -9.38
C ASP A 75 1.37 -6.39 -8.15
N THR A 76 0.53 -5.51 -7.61
CA THR A 76 -0.42 -5.86 -6.55
C THR A 76 -1.82 -5.92 -7.14
N ASP A 77 -2.75 -6.40 -6.32
CA ASP A 77 -4.15 -6.54 -6.73
C ASP A 77 -4.97 -5.27 -6.57
N THR A 78 -4.35 -4.15 -6.18
CA THR A 78 -5.04 -2.87 -6.07
C THR A 78 -4.28 -1.80 -6.84
N ALA A 79 -4.99 -0.73 -7.22
CA ALA A 79 -4.33 0.42 -7.81
C ALA A 79 -3.51 1.14 -6.74
N VAL A 80 -2.50 1.87 -7.17
CA VAL A 80 -1.65 2.65 -6.29
C VAL A 80 -1.50 4.05 -6.87
N THR A 81 -1.48 5.05 -6.00
CA THR A 81 -1.09 6.40 -6.37
C THR A 81 0.34 6.62 -5.93
N VAL A 82 1.19 7.03 -6.86
CA VAL A 82 2.60 7.31 -6.58
C VAL A 82 2.79 8.82 -6.57
N TYR A 83 3.62 9.29 -5.64
CA TYR A 83 3.83 10.73 -5.42
C TYR A 83 5.30 11.06 -5.57
N LEU A 84 5.58 12.20 -6.18
CA LEU A 84 6.96 12.66 -6.32
C LEU A 84 7.51 13.19 -5.00
N GLY A 85 6.66 13.69 -4.12
CA GLY A 85 7.08 14.20 -2.82
C GLY A 85 6.95 13.17 -1.72
N ALA A 86 7.61 13.43 -0.59
CA ALA A 86 7.44 12.65 0.61
C ALA A 86 6.04 12.85 1.17
N ASN A 87 5.58 11.92 1.98
CA ASN A 87 4.32 12.03 2.72
C ASN A 87 3.11 12.16 1.80
N CYS A 88 3.17 11.53 0.62
CA CYS A 88 2.08 11.51 -0.36
C CYS A 88 1.67 12.91 -0.77
N GLN A 89 2.65 13.73 -1.09
CA GLN A 89 2.45 15.10 -1.51
C GLN A 89 3.11 15.34 -2.85
N GLY A 90 2.68 16.42 -3.51
CA GLY A 90 3.24 16.82 -4.77
C GLY A 90 2.59 16.13 -5.95
N PRO A 91 3.23 16.20 -7.11
CA PRO A 91 2.67 15.56 -8.31
C PRO A 91 2.44 14.08 -8.08
N GLU A 92 1.36 13.58 -8.67
CA GLU A 92 0.96 12.20 -8.45
C GLU A 92 0.54 11.55 -9.75
N TRP A 93 0.67 10.23 -9.80
CA TRP A 93 0.22 9.41 -10.91
C TRP A 93 -0.38 8.14 -10.37
N ARG A 94 -1.35 7.61 -11.12
CA ARG A 94 -2.05 6.41 -10.70
C ARG A 94 -1.61 5.24 -11.55
N LEU A 95 -1.25 4.13 -10.90
CA LEU A 95 -0.85 2.90 -11.57
C LEU A 95 -1.87 1.81 -11.29
N LYS A 96 -2.26 1.10 -12.34
CA LYS A 96 -3.27 0.05 -12.24
C LYS A 96 -2.75 -1.15 -11.49
N ALA A 97 -3.69 -1.90 -10.89
CA ALA A 97 -3.36 -3.22 -10.35
C ALA A 97 -2.80 -4.10 -11.47
N HIS A 98 -1.75 -4.83 -11.16
CA HIS A 98 -1.08 -5.74 -12.10
C HIS A 98 -0.76 -5.03 -13.42
N GLY A 99 -0.35 -3.78 -13.32
CA GLY A 99 -0.05 -2.98 -14.49
C GLY A 99 1.34 -3.26 -15.05
N ASN A 100 1.64 -2.58 -16.14
CA ASN A 100 2.96 -2.66 -16.73
C ASN A 100 3.95 -1.82 -15.93
N GLN A 101 5.23 -2.16 -16.06
CA GLN A 101 6.26 -1.34 -15.45
C GLN A 101 6.25 0.06 -16.05
N ALA A 102 6.28 1.06 -15.20
CA ALA A 102 6.35 2.45 -15.64
C ALA A 102 7.74 2.74 -16.18
N LYS A 103 7.82 3.80 -16.98
CA LYS A 103 9.10 4.26 -17.51
C LYS A 103 9.98 4.79 -16.40
N ASP A 104 11.28 4.76 -16.63
CA ASP A 104 12.24 5.27 -15.66
C ASP A 104 12.11 6.77 -15.45
N THR A 105 11.44 7.48 -16.35
CA THR A 105 11.18 8.89 -16.18
C THR A 105 10.09 9.18 -15.15
N LEU A 106 9.32 8.18 -14.76
CA LEU A 106 8.36 8.36 -13.67
C LEU A 106 9.08 8.16 -12.34
N GLU A 107 9.14 9.23 -11.56
CA GLU A 107 9.86 9.24 -10.28
C GLU A 107 8.89 9.15 -9.14
N VAL A 108 9.34 8.58 -8.01
CA VAL A 108 8.45 8.32 -6.88
C VAL A 108 9.21 8.42 -5.57
N ARG A 109 8.57 9.03 -4.56
CA ARG A 109 9.09 9.04 -3.18
C ARG A 109 8.14 8.41 -2.19
N SER A 110 6.84 8.46 -2.45
CA SER A 110 5.86 7.87 -1.55
C SER A 110 4.69 7.34 -2.36
N VAL A 111 3.93 6.44 -1.74
CA VAL A 111 2.83 5.77 -2.41
C VAL A 111 1.67 5.59 -1.45
N ARG A 112 0.48 5.42 -2.02
CA ARG A 112 -0.72 5.05 -1.26
C ARG A 112 -1.50 4.03 -2.07
N PHE A 113 -1.71 2.86 -1.50
CA PHE A 113 -2.47 1.80 -2.15
C PHE A 113 -3.95 1.93 -1.83
N ASP A 114 -4.79 1.69 -2.82
CA ASP A 114 -6.23 1.65 -2.60
C ASP A 114 -6.59 0.45 -1.76
N ALA A 115 -7.71 0.55 -1.05
CA ALA A 115 -8.23 -0.60 -0.33
C ALA A 115 -8.68 -1.66 -1.35
N PRO A 116 -8.53 -2.95 -1.02
CA PRO A 116 -9.02 -3.99 -1.92
C PRO A 116 -10.51 -3.85 -2.16
N GLN A 117 -10.91 -4.15 -3.38
CA GLN A 117 -12.33 -4.16 -3.76
C GLN A 117 -12.99 -5.40 -3.20
N GLU A 118 -14.25 -5.26 -2.84
CA GLU A 118 -15.03 -6.38 -2.30
C GLU A 118 -16.08 -6.84 -3.26
#